data_e1f428002df65a8d10c66b439b1bb421
#
_entry.id   e1f428002df65a8d10c66b439b1bb421
#
_cell.length_a   1.000
_cell.length_b   1.000
_cell.length_c   1.000
_cell.angle_alpha   90.00
_cell.angle_beta   90.00
_cell.angle_gamma   90.00
#
_symmetry.space_group_name_H-M   'P 1'
#
loop_
_entity.id
_entity.type
_entity.pdbx_description
1 polymer ?
#
loop_
_entity_poly.entity_id
_entity_poly.type
_entity_poly.pdbx_seq_one_letter_code
_entity_poly.pdbx_strand_id
1 'polypeptide(L)'
;YPWRILAVSTDDCQMPVNNLVYALARPNKIGDTSWIKPGKVAWDWWNDWNLKGVGFKAGINDETYKYYIDFAARNHLEYVVLDEGWYDSKAGTILQPIDDIHLTSLISYANYKKVGIVLWAVFNVMDENLETICQHYADLGIKGFKVDFMDRDDQTAVEMVERLAKCAA
;
A
#
# COMPACT_ATOMS: atom_id res chain seq x y z
N TYR A 1 -9.22 -15.79 -21.04
CA TYR A 1 -9.12 -16.24 -19.64
C TYR A 1 -7.72 -15.94 -19.11
N PRO A 2 -7.58 -15.51 -17.83
CA PRO A 2 -6.27 -15.31 -17.23
C PRO A 2 -5.50 -16.63 -17.12
N TRP A 3 -4.17 -16.53 -17.19
CA TRP A 3 -3.31 -17.67 -16.96
C TRP A 3 -3.38 -18.10 -15.48
N ARG A 4 -3.57 -19.39 -15.26
CA ARG A 4 -3.42 -20.01 -13.95
C ARG A 4 -2.22 -20.93 -13.99
N ILE A 5 -1.33 -20.77 -13.01
CA ILE A 5 -0.05 -21.48 -12.97
C ILE A 5 -0.07 -22.40 -11.75
N LEU A 6 0.24 -23.66 -11.98
CA LEU A 6 0.42 -24.67 -10.94
C LEU A 6 1.91 -25.04 -10.90
N ALA A 7 2.56 -24.76 -9.77
CA ALA A 7 3.88 -25.26 -9.49
C ALA A 7 3.78 -26.57 -8.73
N VAL A 8 4.38 -27.61 -9.26
CA VAL A 8 4.41 -28.96 -8.63
C VAL A 8 5.85 -29.31 -8.32
N SER A 9 6.12 -29.75 -7.09
CA SER A 9 7.45 -30.21 -6.67
C SER A 9 7.29 -31.49 -5.85
N THR A 10 8.31 -32.33 -5.89
CA THR A 10 8.45 -33.53 -5.05
C THR A 10 9.24 -33.23 -3.77
N ASP A 11 9.78 -32.03 -3.61
CA ASP A 11 10.55 -31.57 -2.47
C ASP A 11 10.05 -30.18 -2.04
N ASP A 12 9.56 -30.08 -0.80
CA ASP A 12 9.01 -28.85 -0.25
C ASP A 12 10.02 -27.70 -0.24
N CYS A 13 11.32 -28.01 -0.10
CA CYS A 13 12.39 -27.02 -0.13
C CYS A 13 12.53 -26.29 -1.48
N GLN A 14 11.99 -26.87 -2.56
CA GLN A 14 12.01 -26.25 -3.89
C GLN A 14 10.90 -25.21 -4.07
N MET A 15 9.85 -25.25 -3.26
CA MET A 15 8.72 -24.32 -3.42
C MET A 15 9.08 -22.86 -3.13
N PRO A 16 9.80 -22.53 -2.05
CA PRO A 16 10.19 -21.15 -1.75
C PRO A 16 11.13 -20.52 -2.78
N VAL A 17 11.88 -21.34 -3.52
CA VAL A 17 12.84 -20.88 -4.54
C VAL A 17 12.30 -21.03 -5.96
N ASN A 18 11.02 -21.35 -6.11
CA ASN A 18 10.38 -21.48 -7.41
C ASN A 18 10.28 -20.13 -8.11
N ASN A 19 10.77 -20.04 -9.31
CA ASN A 19 10.81 -18.81 -10.11
C ASN A 19 9.93 -18.86 -11.38
N LEU A 20 8.98 -19.78 -11.46
CA LEU A 20 8.07 -19.91 -12.61
C LEU A 20 7.34 -18.61 -12.96
N VAL A 21 6.97 -17.82 -11.95
CA VAL A 21 6.33 -16.51 -12.18
C VAL A 21 7.23 -15.61 -13.03
N TYR A 22 8.51 -15.54 -12.71
CA TYR A 22 9.47 -14.73 -13.48
C TYR A 22 9.72 -15.32 -14.88
N ALA A 23 9.78 -16.64 -15.00
CA ALA A 23 10.00 -17.31 -16.28
C ALA A 23 8.82 -17.12 -17.26
N LEU A 24 7.60 -16.98 -16.73
CA LEU A 24 6.36 -16.83 -17.51
C LEU A 24 5.89 -15.37 -17.60
N ALA A 25 6.44 -14.47 -16.81
CA ALA A 25 6.11 -13.06 -16.82
C ALA A 25 6.50 -12.40 -18.15
N ARG A 26 5.73 -11.41 -18.56
CA ARG A 26 6.12 -10.54 -19.67
C ARG A 26 7.38 -9.74 -19.29
N PRO A 27 8.20 -9.33 -20.26
CA PRO A 27 9.30 -8.41 -19.99
C PRO A 27 8.82 -7.14 -19.29
N ASN A 28 9.67 -6.58 -18.41
CA ASN A 28 9.40 -5.31 -17.76
C ASN A 28 9.13 -4.21 -18.79
N LYS A 29 8.05 -3.47 -18.62
CA LYS A 29 7.63 -2.37 -19.50
C LYS A 29 7.79 -0.99 -18.85
N ILE A 30 8.11 -0.93 -17.55
CA ILE A 30 8.26 0.33 -16.80
C ILE A 30 9.54 1.07 -17.24
N GLY A 31 10.56 0.32 -17.68
CA GLY A 31 11.85 0.88 -18.07
C GLY A 31 12.74 1.15 -16.85
N ASP A 32 12.88 2.40 -16.44
CA ASP A 32 13.63 2.75 -15.24
C ASP A 32 12.83 2.40 -13.97
N THR A 33 13.39 1.50 -13.17
CA THR A 33 12.83 1.07 -11.88
C THR A 33 13.67 1.56 -10.69
N SER A 34 14.63 2.45 -10.89
CA SER A 34 15.53 2.94 -9.85
C SER A 34 14.83 3.72 -8.73
N TRP A 35 13.64 4.25 -9.01
CA TRP A 35 12.78 4.94 -8.05
C TRP A 35 12.11 4.00 -7.06
N ILE A 36 11.96 2.70 -7.37
CA ILE A 36 11.40 1.70 -6.47
C ILE A 36 12.40 1.45 -5.34
N LYS A 37 12.01 1.75 -4.11
CA LYS A 37 12.84 1.52 -2.93
C LYS A 37 12.20 0.43 -2.07
N PRO A 38 12.67 -0.81 -2.18
CA PRO A 38 12.22 -1.89 -1.29
C PRO A 38 12.51 -1.55 0.17
N GLY A 39 11.64 -1.97 1.07
CA GLY A 39 11.84 -1.70 2.47
C GLY A 39 10.85 -2.44 3.36
N LYS A 40 11.07 -2.32 4.67
CA LYS A 40 10.19 -2.86 5.69
C LYS A 40 9.12 -1.82 6.06
N VAL A 41 7.98 -2.30 6.50
CA VAL A 41 6.83 -1.47 6.82
C VAL A 41 6.35 -1.70 8.26
N ALA A 42 6.04 -0.63 8.97
CA ALA A 42 5.20 -0.70 10.16
C ALA A 42 3.74 -0.64 9.72
N TRP A 43 2.98 -1.68 10.08
CA TRP A 43 1.62 -1.88 9.62
C TRP A 43 0.65 -1.93 10.80
N ASP A 44 -0.25 -0.96 10.86
CA ASP A 44 -1.16 -0.69 11.97
C ASP A 44 -2.27 -1.74 12.12
N TRP A 45 -2.83 -2.22 11.01
CA TRP A 45 -3.93 -3.19 11.00
C TRP A 45 -3.59 -4.49 11.73
N TRP A 46 -2.32 -4.92 11.65
CA TRP A 46 -1.88 -6.18 12.24
C TRP A 46 -2.09 -6.28 13.76
N ASN A 47 -2.07 -5.16 14.48
CA ASN A 47 -2.35 -5.09 15.91
C ASN A 47 -3.59 -4.25 16.26
N ASP A 48 -4.53 -4.14 15.32
CA ASP A 48 -5.83 -3.49 15.51
C ASP A 48 -5.68 -2.03 15.97
N TRP A 49 -4.75 -1.31 15.34
CA TRP A 49 -4.40 0.10 15.69
C TRP A 49 -4.11 0.33 17.17
N ASN A 50 -3.89 -0.73 17.94
CA ASN A 50 -3.69 -0.65 19.38
C ASN A 50 -2.27 -0.22 19.73
N LEU A 51 -2.19 0.67 20.73
CA LEU A 51 -0.95 1.05 21.38
C LEU A 51 -1.13 0.95 22.89
N LYS A 52 -0.06 0.55 23.60
CA LYS A 52 -0.05 0.49 25.06
C LYS A 52 0.99 1.47 25.62
N GLY A 53 0.70 2.03 26.80
CA GLY A 53 1.62 2.94 27.48
C GLY A 53 1.74 4.32 26.84
N VAL A 54 0.73 4.74 26.08
CA VAL A 54 0.63 6.07 25.45
C VAL A 54 -0.33 6.97 26.23
N GLY A 55 -0.13 8.30 26.17
CA GLY A 55 -0.96 9.29 26.84
C GLY A 55 -2.19 9.76 26.06
N PHE A 56 -2.53 9.06 24.98
CA PHE A 56 -3.65 9.38 24.09
C PHE A 56 -4.47 8.11 23.78
N LYS A 57 -5.65 8.29 23.20
CA LYS A 57 -6.49 7.18 22.76
C LYS A 57 -5.96 6.65 21.42
N ALA A 58 -5.43 5.42 21.43
CA ALA A 58 -5.02 4.74 20.19
C ALA A 58 -6.23 4.46 19.29
N GLY A 59 -6.00 4.48 17.99
CA GLY A 59 -7.01 4.28 16.94
C GLY A 59 -6.59 4.92 15.63
N ILE A 60 -7.53 5.13 14.72
CA ILE A 60 -7.29 5.76 13.42
C ILE A 60 -7.28 7.29 13.64
N ASN A 61 -6.14 7.83 14.01
CA ASN A 61 -5.94 9.27 14.26
C ASN A 61 -4.47 9.67 14.11
N ASP A 62 -4.23 10.97 14.02
CA ASP A 62 -2.89 11.54 13.83
C ASP A 62 -1.88 11.13 14.89
N GLU A 63 -2.30 11.05 16.16
CA GLU A 63 -1.39 10.74 17.28
C GLU A 63 -0.87 9.30 17.18
N THR A 64 -1.75 8.37 16.81
CA THR A 64 -1.40 6.97 16.56
C THR A 64 -0.42 6.87 15.40
N TYR A 65 -0.69 7.51 14.27
CA TYR A 65 0.20 7.42 13.12
C TYR A 65 1.54 8.14 13.33
N LYS A 66 1.59 9.23 14.07
CA LYS A 66 2.86 9.84 14.50
C LYS A 66 3.69 8.87 15.34
N TYR A 67 3.04 8.11 16.24
CA TYR A 67 3.71 7.07 17.01
C TYR A 67 4.30 5.97 16.11
N TYR A 68 3.53 5.48 15.12
CA TYR A 68 4.03 4.50 14.15
C TYR A 68 5.19 5.04 13.31
N ILE A 69 5.12 6.29 12.88
CA ILE A 69 6.20 6.98 12.15
C ILE A 69 7.46 7.06 13.03
N ASP A 70 7.33 7.46 14.29
CA ASP A 70 8.45 7.50 15.24
C ASP A 70 9.03 6.11 15.50
N PHE A 71 8.18 5.10 15.63
CA PHE A 71 8.61 3.71 15.76
C PHE A 71 9.38 3.26 14.53
N ALA A 72 8.87 3.50 13.34
CA ALA A 72 9.51 3.16 12.08
C ALA A 72 10.90 3.83 11.97
N ALA A 73 10.97 5.13 12.25
CA ALA A 73 12.23 5.88 12.22
C ALA A 73 13.27 5.33 13.18
N ARG A 74 12.88 5.02 14.43
CA ARG A 74 13.80 4.48 15.46
C ARG A 74 14.28 3.06 15.13
N ASN A 75 13.48 2.28 14.40
CA ASN A 75 13.78 0.89 14.10
C ASN A 75 14.26 0.69 12.66
N HIS A 76 14.58 1.76 11.94
CA HIS A 76 15.05 1.72 10.55
C HIS A 76 14.08 0.95 9.64
N LEU A 77 12.79 1.23 9.78
CA LEU A 77 11.76 0.80 8.86
C LEU A 77 11.52 1.93 7.86
N GLU A 78 11.43 1.58 6.60
CA GLU A 78 11.36 2.56 5.52
C GLU A 78 9.96 3.19 5.40
N TYR A 79 8.91 2.44 5.79
CA TYR A 79 7.53 2.84 5.53
C TYR A 79 6.60 2.60 6.71
N VAL A 80 5.50 3.36 6.69
CA VAL A 80 4.28 3.10 7.49
C VAL A 80 3.12 2.95 6.52
N VAL A 81 2.29 1.93 6.71
CA VAL A 81 1.01 1.80 6.00
C VAL A 81 -0.09 2.40 6.88
N LEU A 82 -0.88 3.31 6.32
CA LEU A 82 -2.18 3.67 6.85
C LEU A 82 -3.19 2.70 6.23
N ASP A 83 -3.65 1.72 7.01
CA ASP A 83 -4.58 0.70 6.55
C ASP A 83 -6.03 1.20 6.54
N GLU A 84 -7.01 0.35 6.34
CA GLU A 84 -8.43 0.69 6.25
C GLU A 84 -8.88 1.68 7.34
N GLY A 85 -9.68 2.67 6.95
CA GLY A 85 -10.33 3.61 7.87
C GLY A 85 -9.79 5.03 7.86
N TRP A 86 -8.68 5.34 7.17
CA TRP A 86 -8.20 6.71 7.03
C TRP A 86 -9.09 7.57 6.10
N TYR A 87 -9.96 6.94 5.31
CA TYR A 87 -11.04 7.54 4.54
C TYR A 87 -12.30 6.67 4.63
N ASP A 88 -13.47 7.19 4.24
CA ASP A 88 -14.70 6.39 4.18
C ASP A 88 -14.72 5.52 2.91
N SER A 89 -14.31 4.27 3.05
CA SER A 89 -14.24 3.31 1.94
C SER A 89 -15.63 2.94 1.39
N LYS A 90 -16.66 3.02 2.21
CA LYS A 90 -18.06 2.73 1.79
C LYS A 90 -18.66 3.86 0.98
N ALA A 91 -18.34 5.10 1.32
CA ALA A 91 -18.74 6.28 0.55
C ALA A 91 -17.84 6.53 -0.66
N GLY A 92 -16.71 5.82 -0.77
CA GLY A 92 -15.76 6.00 -1.88
C GLY A 92 -15.00 7.33 -1.86
N THR A 93 -14.90 7.98 -0.70
CA THR A 93 -14.34 9.34 -0.57
C THR A 93 -12.82 9.35 -0.47
N ILE A 94 -12.13 8.53 -1.25
CA ILE A 94 -10.67 8.33 -1.12
C ILE A 94 -9.85 9.63 -1.18
N LEU A 95 -10.32 10.68 -1.83
CA LEU A 95 -9.65 11.99 -1.86
C LEU A 95 -9.92 12.86 -0.62
N GLN A 96 -10.73 12.37 0.33
CA GLN A 96 -11.11 13.07 1.54
C GLN A 96 -10.83 12.18 2.76
N PRO A 97 -9.70 12.37 3.46
CA PRO A 97 -9.45 11.70 4.74
C PRO A 97 -10.56 12.01 5.74
N ILE A 98 -10.76 11.12 6.72
CA ILE A 98 -11.64 11.39 7.86
C ILE A 98 -11.11 12.55 8.71
N ASP A 99 -11.97 13.17 9.51
CA ASP A 99 -11.64 14.38 10.29
C ASP A 99 -10.46 14.18 11.28
N ASP A 100 -10.28 12.95 11.77
CA ASP A 100 -9.19 12.60 12.70
C ASP A 100 -7.83 12.38 12.01
N ILE A 101 -7.78 12.48 10.66
CA ILE A 101 -6.57 12.26 9.84
C ILE A 101 -6.23 13.51 9.03
N HIS A 102 -5.18 14.21 9.44
CA HIS A 102 -4.60 15.34 8.72
C HIS A 102 -3.43 14.87 7.83
N LEU A 103 -3.76 14.23 6.72
CA LEU A 103 -2.80 13.49 5.89
C LEU A 103 -1.59 14.34 5.47
N THR A 104 -1.78 15.58 5.04
CA THR A 104 -0.68 16.49 4.66
C THR A 104 0.29 16.74 5.84
N SER A 105 -0.24 16.86 7.06
CA SER A 105 0.57 17.01 8.26
C SER A 105 1.36 15.73 8.57
N LEU A 106 0.72 14.57 8.43
CA LEU A 106 1.36 13.27 8.63
C LEU A 106 2.47 13.02 7.60
N ILE A 107 2.23 13.35 6.33
CA ILE A 107 3.24 13.25 5.27
C ILE A 107 4.45 14.14 5.57
N SER A 108 4.20 15.39 5.96
CA SER A 108 5.27 16.32 6.34
C SER A 108 6.10 15.80 7.52
N TYR A 109 5.42 15.26 8.54
CA TYR A 109 6.07 14.66 9.70
C TYR A 109 6.89 13.41 9.33
N ALA A 110 6.32 12.52 8.52
CA ALA A 110 6.99 11.31 8.03
C ALA A 110 8.25 11.65 7.20
N ASN A 111 8.15 12.63 6.30
CA ASN A 111 9.28 13.13 5.52
C ASN A 111 10.40 13.69 6.42
N TYR A 112 10.06 14.46 7.46
CA TYR A 112 11.03 14.93 8.45
C TYR A 112 11.73 13.77 9.15
N LYS A 113 11.01 12.68 9.45
CA LYS A 113 11.54 11.45 10.06
C LYS A 113 12.21 10.50 9.05
N LYS A 114 12.19 10.81 7.75
CA LYS A 114 12.68 9.97 6.65
C LYS A 114 11.96 8.64 6.54
N VAL A 115 10.67 8.62 6.80
CA VAL A 115 9.77 7.48 6.69
C VAL A 115 8.77 7.77 5.56
N GLY A 116 8.54 6.79 4.67
CA GLY A 116 7.53 6.89 3.63
C GLY A 116 6.15 6.50 4.13
N ILE A 117 5.11 7.11 3.57
CA ILE A 117 3.72 6.69 3.83
C ILE A 117 3.20 5.91 2.63
N VAL A 118 2.56 4.78 2.89
CA VAL A 118 1.78 3.97 1.96
C VAL A 118 0.33 4.01 2.41
N LEU A 119 -0.60 4.19 1.50
CA LEU A 119 -2.03 4.26 1.79
C LEU A 119 -2.74 2.98 1.38
N TRP A 120 -3.65 2.51 2.21
CA TRP A 120 -4.58 1.46 1.85
C TRP A 120 -5.72 2.01 0.99
N ALA A 121 -6.18 1.23 0.03
CA ALA A 121 -7.30 1.59 -0.83
C ALA A 121 -8.10 0.37 -1.27
N VAL A 122 -9.41 0.53 -1.39
CA VAL A 122 -10.29 -0.46 -2.03
C VAL A 122 -10.10 -0.41 -3.54
N PHE A 123 -9.95 -1.57 -4.16
CA PHE A 123 -9.68 -1.71 -5.58
C PHE A 123 -10.71 -0.99 -6.47
N ASN A 124 -12.00 -1.23 -6.23
CA ASN A 124 -13.06 -0.61 -7.03
C ASN A 124 -13.07 0.93 -6.92
N VAL A 125 -12.80 1.47 -5.71
CA VAL A 125 -12.70 2.92 -5.49
C VAL A 125 -11.52 3.52 -6.26
N MET A 126 -10.39 2.83 -6.28
CA MET A 126 -9.23 3.23 -7.08
C MET A 126 -9.54 3.22 -8.57
N ASP A 127 -10.24 2.19 -9.06
CA ASP A 127 -10.49 2.00 -10.49
C ASP A 127 -11.42 3.05 -11.11
N GLU A 128 -12.34 3.62 -10.32
CA GLU A 128 -13.29 4.63 -10.79
C GLU A 128 -12.61 5.93 -11.27
N ASN A 129 -11.52 6.37 -10.60
CA ASN A 129 -10.83 7.61 -10.90
C ASN A 129 -9.30 7.46 -10.76
N LEU A 130 -8.76 6.38 -11.29
CA LEU A 130 -7.40 5.91 -11.04
C LEU A 130 -6.33 6.97 -11.27
N GLU A 131 -6.34 7.62 -12.43
CA GLU A 131 -5.33 8.62 -12.79
C GLU A 131 -5.37 9.84 -11.86
N THR A 132 -6.56 10.30 -11.52
CA THR A 132 -6.75 11.44 -10.60
C THR A 132 -6.25 11.11 -9.20
N ILE A 133 -6.55 9.90 -8.72
CA ILE A 133 -6.14 9.45 -7.37
C ILE A 133 -4.62 9.29 -7.33
N CYS A 134 -4.03 8.61 -8.31
CA CYS A 134 -2.59 8.42 -8.37
C CYS A 134 -1.85 9.76 -8.44
N GLN A 135 -2.28 10.67 -9.32
CA GLN A 135 -1.65 11.98 -9.45
C GLN A 135 -1.76 12.81 -8.17
N HIS A 136 -2.97 12.86 -7.56
CA HIS A 136 -3.18 13.60 -6.32
C HIS A 136 -2.24 13.14 -5.21
N TYR A 137 -2.11 11.84 -5.00
CA TYR A 137 -1.27 11.30 -3.93
C TYR A 137 0.23 11.30 -4.26
N ALA A 138 0.60 11.22 -5.53
CA ALA A 138 1.97 11.46 -5.96
C ALA A 138 2.40 12.89 -5.66
N ASP A 139 1.56 13.88 -5.97
CA ASP A 139 1.81 15.30 -5.69
C ASP A 139 1.96 15.57 -4.18
N LEU A 140 1.22 14.87 -3.34
CA LEU A 140 1.36 14.92 -1.88
C LEU A 140 2.62 14.22 -1.37
N GLY A 141 3.24 13.34 -2.16
CA GLY A 141 4.47 12.64 -1.81
C GLY A 141 4.28 11.28 -1.14
N ILE A 142 3.10 10.67 -1.30
CA ILE A 142 2.84 9.27 -0.90
C ILE A 142 3.75 8.34 -1.71
N LYS A 143 4.14 7.21 -1.10
CA LYS A 143 5.12 6.27 -1.68
C LYS A 143 4.50 5.07 -2.38
N GLY A 144 3.20 4.89 -2.25
CA GLY A 144 2.46 3.82 -2.91
C GLY A 144 1.14 3.50 -2.24
N PHE A 145 0.48 2.49 -2.77
CA PHE A 145 -0.80 2.00 -2.28
C PHE A 145 -0.73 0.52 -1.93
N LYS A 146 -1.39 0.14 -0.84
CA LYS A 146 -1.84 -1.22 -0.58
C LYS A 146 -3.26 -1.32 -1.11
N VAL A 147 -3.44 -1.89 -2.29
CA VAL A 147 -4.76 -2.05 -2.91
C VAL A 147 -5.34 -3.40 -2.55
N ASP A 148 -6.55 -3.40 -2.02
CA ASP A 148 -7.19 -4.55 -1.40
C ASP A 148 -8.59 -4.81 -1.97
N PHE A 149 -9.21 -5.95 -1.63
CA PHE A 149 -10.57 -6.35 -2.02
C PHE A 149 -10.79 -6.38 -3.54
N MET A 150 -9.97 -7.13 -4.26
CA MET A 150 -10.11 -7.29 -5.71
C MET A 150 -11.31 -8.16 -6.11
N ASP A 151 -11.76 -9.08 -5.24
CA ASP A 151 -12.98 -9.88 -5.26
C ASP A 151 -13.37 -10.54 -6.60
N ARG A 152 -12.44 -10.63 -7.55
CA ARG A 152 -12.61 -11.28 -8.84
C ARG A 152 -11.29 -11.81 -9.40
N ASP A 153 -11.36 -12.83 -10.25
CA ASP A 153 -10.19 -13.54 -10.79
C ASP A 153 -10.28 -13.78 -12.31
N ASP A 154 -11.04 -12.95 -13.01
CA ASP A 154 -11.28 -13.04 -14.45
C ASP A 154 -10.32 -12.15 -15.27
N GLN A 155 -10.49 -12.15 -16.60
CA GLN A 155 -9.68 -11.33 -17.50
C GLN A 155 -9.77 -9.84 -17.18
N THR A 156 -10.95 -9.35 -16.81
CA THR A 156 -11.15 -7.95 -16.46
C THR A 156 -10.29 -7.57 -15.25
N ALA A 157 -10.24 -8.41 -14.21
CA ALA A 157 -9.38 -8.16 -13.04
C ALA A 157 -7.90 -8.06 -13.45
N VAL A 158 -7.42 -8.90 -14.35
CA VAL A 158 -6.03 -8.84 -14.82
C VAL A 158 -5.75 -7.53 -15.57
N GLU A 159 -6.67 -7.08 -16.41
CA GLU A 159 -6.56 -5.80 -17.13
C GLU A 159 -6.58 -4.59 -16.19
N MET A 160 -7.44 -4.62 -15.18
CA MET A 160 -7.52 -3.57 -14.15
C MET A 160 -6.22 -3.51 -13.32
N VAL A 161 -5.68 -4.65 -12.90
CA VAL A 161 -4.39 -4.71 -12.18
C VAL A 161 -3.24 -4.19 -13.04
N GLU A 162 -3.20 -4.54 -14.33
CA GLU A 162 -2.18 -4.02 -15.26
C GLU A 162 -2.31 -2.49 -15.41
N ARG A 163 -3.53 -1.96 -15.46
CA ARG A 163 -3.80 -0.52 -15.54
C ARG A 163 -3.38 0.21 -14.26
N LEU A 164 -3.74 -0.36 -13.10
CA LEU A 164 -3.31 0.15 -11.79
C LEU A 164 -1.78 0.21 -11.68
N ALA A 165 -1.10 -0.87 -12.03
CA ALA A 165 0.36 -0.93 -11.98
C ALA A 165 1.03 0.12 -12.88
N LYS A 166 0.47 0.38 -14.06
CA LYS A 166 0.97 1.42 -14.97
C LYS A 166 0.75 2.83 -14.44
N CYS A 167 -0.38 3.06 -13.77
CA CYS A 167 -0.73 4.37 -13.25
C CYS A 167 0.08 4.72 -12.00
N ALA A 168 0.39 3.72 -11.17
CA ALA A 168 1.14 3.89 -9.93
C ALA A 168 2.67 3.95 -10.16
N ALA A 169 3.14 3.67 -11.38
CA ALA A 169 4.56 3.74 -11.77
C ALA A 169 4.95 5.11 -12.30
#